data_da24cf427c087d3e53991296b0746374
#
_entry.id   da24cf427c087d3e53991296b0746374
#
_cell.length_a   1.000
_cell.length_b   1.000
_cell.length_c   1.000
_cell.angle_alpha   90.00
_cell.angle_beta   90.00
_cell.angle_gamma   90.00
#
_symmetry.space_group_name_H-M   'P 1'
#
loop_
_entity.id
_entity.type
_entity.pdbx_description
1 polymer ?
#
loop_
_entity_poly.entity_id
_entity_poly.type
_entity_poly.pdbx_seq_one_letter_code
_entity_poly.pdbx_strand_id
1 'polypeptide(L)'
;MDTRFNKRLGDIFITKPRQSEIAPVTFNVNERRINARTFSSPLILIGVFLALILVGALLLSAPFSHHEQGWGDPVLSIFTATSAVTVTGLIIVDTATYWTSAGQVIILLL
;
A
#
# COMPACT_ATOMS: atom_id res chain seq x y z
N MET A 1 46.45 23.00 50.66
CA MET A 1 47.14 21.96 49.88
C MET A 1 46.60 22.09 48.44
N ASP A 2 47.35 22.86 47.63
CA ASP A 2 46.94 23.25 46.29
C ASP A 2 47.19 22.12 45.29
N THR A 3 46.16 21.48 44.83
CA THR A 3 46.22 20.69 43.60
C THR A 3 45.91 21.59 42.44
N ARG A 4 46.93 22.19 41.85
CA ARG A 4 46.81 22.93 40.60
C ARG A 4 46.31 22.01 39.50
N PHE A 5 45.11 22.25 39.09
CA PHE A 5 44.49 21.62 37.96
C PHE A 5 45.20 22.07 36.67
N ASN A 6 46.18 21.29 36.23
CA ASN A 6 46.90 21.52 34.99
C ASN A 6 45.99 21.14 33.83
N LYS A 7 45.15 22.09 33.42
CA LYS A 7 44.24 21.94 32.28
C LYS A 7 45.07 22.02 31.00
N ARG A 8 45.52 20.90 30.48
CA ARG A 8 46.10 20.84 29.14
C ARG A 8 44.98 21.08 28.11
N LEU A 9 45.18 22.09 27.25
CA LEU A 9 44.34 22.34 26.07
C LEU A 9 44.40 21.10 25.18
N GLY A 10 43.36 20.28 25.20
CA GLY A 10 43.27 19.07 24.37
C GLY A 10 42.42 17.94 24.98
N ASP A 11 42.06 18.02 26.25
CA ASP A 11 41.19 17.03 26.86
C ASP A 11 39.75 17.26 26.40
N ILE A 12 39.41 16.55 25.34
CA ILE A 12 38.00 16.39 24.95
C ILE A 12 37.35 15.55 26.03
N PHE A 13 36.59 16.16 26.92
CA PHE A 13 35.75 15.43 27.86
C PHE A 13 34.67 14.70 27.08
N ILE A 14 34.98 13.47 26.70
CA ILE A 14 33.96 12.51 26.30
C ILE A 14 33.22 12.15 27.59
N THR A 15 32.19 12.92 27.90
CA THR A 15 31.26 12.59 28.96
C THR A 15 30.56 11.31 28.52
N LYS A 16 30.99 10.18 29.05
CA LYS A 16 30.28 8.92 28.89
C LYS A 16 28.84 9.16 29.37
N PRO A 17 27.82 9.07 28.49
CA PRO A 17 26.44 9.28 28.94
C PRO A 17 26.15 8.28 30.07
N ARG A 18 25.65 8.79 31.18
CA ARG A 18 25.31 7.96 32.33
C ARG A 18 24.26 6.94 31.85
N GLN A 19 24.48 5.66 32.15
CA GLN A 19 23.63 4.56 31.69
C GLN A 19 22.13 4.75 32.03
N SER A 20 21.80 5.63 32.95
CA SER A 20 20.42 6.03 33.27
C SER A 20 19.77 6.96 32.23
N GLU A 21 20.55 7.59 31.34
CA GLU A 21 20.03 8.46 30.29
C GLU A 21 19.75 7.67 29.01
N ILE A 22 20.27 6.45 28.89
CA ILE A 22 19.97 5.52 27.80
C ILE A 22 18.89 4.53 28.29
N ALA A 23 17.82 5.05 28.90
CA ALA A 23 16.67 4.22 29.13
C ALA A 23 16.07 3.89 27.74
N PRO A 24 16.02 2.61 27.33
CA PRO A 24 15.32 2.28 26.11
C PRO A 24 13.89 2.75 26.29
N VAL A 25 13.44 3.65 25.41
CA VAL A 25 12.04 4.03 25.37
C VAL A 25 11.29 2.79 24.92
N THR A 26 10.88 1.99 25.88
CA THR A 26 9.98 0.87 25.62
C THR A 26 8.63 1.47 25.28
N PHE A 27 8.39 1.65 23.98
CA PHE A 27 7.05 1.86 23.50
C PHE A 27 6.27 0.60 23.84
N ASN A 28 5.45 0.68 24.84
CA ASN A 28 4.44 -0.34 25.10
C ASN A 28 3.41 -0.20 23.97
N VAL A 29 3.74 -0.76 22.81
CA VAL A 29 2.78 -0.97 21.76
C VAL A 29 1.79 -1.94 22.35
N ASN A 30 0.70 -1.40 22.87
CA ASN A 30 -0.44 -2.21 23.22
C ASN A 30 -0.91 -2.82 21.89
N GLU A 31 -0.31 -3.94 21.55
CA GLU A 31 -0.78 -4.77 20.46
C GLU A 31 -2.22 -5.14 20.82
N ARG A 32 -3.16 -4.28 20.38
CA ARG A 32 -4.50 -4.78 20.13
C ARG A 32 -4.27 -5.99 19.25
N ARG A 33 -4.34 -7.14 19.84
CA ARG A 33 -4.43 -8.41 19.13
C ARG A 33 -5.71 -8.35 18.30
N ILE A 34 -5.63 -7.60 17.21
CA ILE A 34 -6.50 -7.82 16.08
C ILE A 34 -6.23 -9.28 15.77
N ASN A 35 -7.26 -10.11 15.90
CA ASN A 35 -7.18 -11.52 15.59
C ASN A 35 -6.74 -11.63 14.13
N ALA A 36 -5.46 -11.44 13.87
CA ALA A 36 -4.81 -11.56 12.58
C ALA A 36 -4.70 -13.03 12.14
N ARG A 37 -5.42 -13.91 12.83
CA ARG A 37 -5.44 -15.35 12.49
C ARG A 37 -6.09 -15.63 11.14
N THR A 38 -6.87 -14.69 10.61
CA THR A 38 -7.61 -14.89 9.35
C THR A 38 -6.80 -14.42 8.13
N PHE A 39 -5.83 -13.52 8.30
CA PHE A 39 -5.06 -12.95 7.19
C PHE A 39 -3.58 -13.41 7.14
N SER A 40 -3.22 -14.43 7.91
CA SER A 40 -1.83 -14.90 8.00
C SER A 40 -1.39 -15.77 6.81
N SER A 41 -2.26 -16.10 5.88
CA SER A 41 -1.88 -16.87 4.71
C SER A 41 -1.74 -15.93 3.50
N PRO A 42 -0.57 -15.87 2.86
CA PRO A 42 -0.38 -15.09 1.64
C PRO A 42 -1.34 -15.55 0.52
N LEU A 43 -1.84 -16.77 0.58
CA LEU A 43 -2.83 -17.31 -0.35
C LEU A 43 -4.17 -16.58 -0.28
N ILE A 44 -4.59 -16.14 0.92
CA ILE A 44 -5.83 -15.37 1.09
C ILE A 44 -5.69 -14.01 0.40
N LEU A 45 -4.55 -13.36 0.55
CA LEU A 45 -4.29 -12.09 -0.10
C LEU A 45 -4.36 -12.22 -1.62
N ILE A 46 -3.69 -13.23 -2.18
CA ILE A 46 -3.74 -13.53 -3.62
C ILE A 46 -5.17 -13.82 -4.06
N GLY A 47 -5.92 -14.59 -3.27
CA GLY A 47 -7.31 -14.91 -3.56
C GLY A 47 -8.23 -13.68 -3.61
N VAL A 48 -8.04 -12.73 -2.68
CA VAL A 48 -8.80 -11.48 -2.66
C VAL A 48 -8.48 -10.63 -3.89
N PHE A 49 -7.20 -10.47 -4.24
CA PHE A 49 -6.80 -9.73 -5.44
C PHE A 49 -7.38 -10.37 -6.71
N LEU A 50 -7.31 -11.69 -6.83
CA LEU A 50 -7.85 -12.41 -7.97
C LEU A 50 -9.38 -12.24 -8.06
N ALA A 51 -10.08 -12.33 -6.95
CA ALA A 51 -11.53 -12.12 -6.90
C ALA A 51 -11.91 -10.70 -7.32
N LEU A 52 -11.18 -9.68 -6.87
CA LEU A 52 -11.40 -8.28 -7.29
C LEU A 52 -11.18 -8.11 -8.79
N ILE A 53 -10.14 -8.70 -9.35
CA ILE A 53 -9.87 -8.64 -10.80
C ILE A 53 -11.02 -9.30 -11.59
N LEU A 54 -11.48 -10.46 -11.18
CA LEU A 54 -12.54 -11.17 -11.86
C LEU A 54 -13.88 -10.40 -11.78
N VAL A 55 -14.25 -9.91 -10.61
CA VAL A 55 -15.46 -9.09 -10.43
C VAL A 55 -15.36 -7.79 -11.23
N GLY A 56 -14.21 -7.12 -11.18
CA GLY A 56 -13.96 -5.91 -11.95
C GLY A 56 -14.07 -6.14 -13.46
N ALA A 57 -13.45 -7.21 -13.96
CA ALA A 57 -13.51 -7.58 -15.37
C ALA A 57 -14.94 -7.87 -15.84
N LEU A 58 -15.73 -8.57 -15.02
CA LEU A 58 -17.15 -8.83 -15.32
C LEU A 58 -17.97 -7.55 -15.38
N LEU A 59 -17.77 -6.64 -14.42
CA LEU A 59 -18.45 -5.35 -14.40
C LEU A 59 -18.06 -4.45 -15.58
N LEU A 60 -16.76 -4.46 -15.96
CA LEU A 60 -16.28 -3.69 -17.10
C LEU A 60 -16.72 -4.29 -18.44
N SER A 61 -16.91 -5.61 -18.52
CA SER A 61 -17.41 -6.29 -19.72
C SER A 61 -18.90 -6.07 -19.95
N ALA A 62 -19.62 -5.55 -18.95
CA ALA A 62 -21.06 -5.32 -19.05
C ALA A 62 -21.38 -4.19 -20.04
N PRO A 63 -22.52 -4.28 -20.75
CA PRO A 63 -22.86 -3.35 -21.84
C PRO A 63 -23.09 -1.90 -21.39
N PHE A 64 -23.22 -1.65 -20.09
CA PHE A 64 -23.36 -0.29 -19.55
C PHE A 64 -22.02 0.39 -19.24
N SER A 65 -20.93 -0.35 -19.25
CA SER A 65 -19.60 0.14 -18.86
C SER A 65 -18.83 0.81 -20.00
N HIS A 66 -19.19 0.57 -21.25
CA HIS A 66 -18.52 1.12 -22.44
C HIS A 66 -19.53 1.65 -23.44
N HIS A 67 -19.05 2.47 -24.39
CA HIS A 67 -19.92 3.14 -25.37
C HIS A 67 -20.33 2.23 -26.54
N GLU A 68 -19.64 1.13 -26.75
CA GLU A 68 -19.97 0.19 -27.84
C GLU A 68 -21.22 -0.62 -27.52
N GLN A 69 -22.03 -0.91 -28.53
CA GLN A 69 -23.24 -1.72 -28.39
C GLN A 69 -22.85 -3.20 -28.32
N GLY A 70 -23.14 -3.84 -27.18
CA GLY A 70 -22.91 -5.27 -26.99
C GLY A 70 -22.06 -5.58 -25.74
N TRP A 71 -21.49 -6.76 -25.73
CA TRP A 71 -20.54 -7.15 -24.70
C TRP A 71 -19.17 -6.59 -25.06
N GLY A 72 -18.52 -5.91 -24.10
CA GLY A 72 -17.17 -5.40 -24.28
C GLY A 72 -16.14 -6.51 -24.48
N ASP A 73 -14.99 -6.15 -25.04
CA ASP A 73 -13.88 -7.08 -25.20
C ASP A 73 -13.44 -7.61 -23.83
N PRO A 74 -13.58 -8.94 -23.57
CA PRO A 74 -13.22 -9.51 -22.28
C PRO A 74 -11.72 -9.37 -21.97
N VAL A 75 -10.88 -9.39 -23.00
CA VAL A 75 -9.43 -9.23 -22.84
C VAL A 75 -9.10 -7.84 -22.33
N LEU A 76 -9.73 -6.82 -22.92
CA LEU A 76 -9.56 -5.43 -22.50
C LEU A 76 -10.09 -5.19 -21.08
N SER A 77 -11.24 -5.79 -20.76
CA SER A 77 -11.86 -5.68 -19.43
C SER A 77 -10.98 -6.32 -18.34
N ILE A 78 -10.44 -7.51 -18.59
CA ILE A 78 -9.52 -8.20 -17.67
C ILE A 78 -8.22 -7.39 -17.48
N PHE A 79 -7.68 -6.88 -18.58
CA PHE A 79 -6.46 -6.08 -18.53
C PHE A 79 -6.67 -4.80 -17.71
N THR A 80 -7.75 -4.07 -17.98
CA THR A 80 -8.09 -2.82 -17.28
C THR A 80 -8.36 -3.08 -15.79
N ALA A 81 -9.13 -4.13 -15.47
CA ALA A 81 -9.39 -4.52 -14.08
C ALA A 81 -8.10 -4.90 -13.35
N THR A 82 -7.21 -5.68 -13.99
CA THR A 82 -5.91 -6.04 -13.40
C THR A 82 -5.06 -4.81 -13.16
N SER A 83 -4.99 -3.91 -14.14
CA SER A 83 -4.23 -2.66 -14.05
C SER A 83 -4.74 -1.75 -12.93
N ALA A 84 -6.05 -1.66 -12.75
CA ALA A 84 -6.68 -0.89 -11.68
C ALA A 84 -6.39 -1.48 -10.31
N VAL A 85 -6.64 -2.78 -10.11
CA VAL A 85 -6.44 -3.47 -8.83
C VAL A 85 -4.97 -3.49 -8.40
N THR A 86 -4.04 -3.65 -9.34
CA THR A 86 -2.59 -3.63 -9.05
C THR A 86 -2.00 -2.23 -9.01
N VAL A 87 -2.83 -1.19 -9.21
CA VAL A 87 -2.41 0.23 -9.19
C VAL A 87 -1.29 0.53 -10.20
N THR A 88 -1.17 -0.27 -11.25
CA THR A 88 -0.14 -0.05 -12.29
C THR A 88 -0.50 1.11 -13.21
N GLY A 89 -1.80 1.43 -13.37
CA GLY A 89 -2.26 2.56 -14.17
C GLY A 89 -1.98 2.41 -15.67
N LEU A 90 -1.74 1.17 -16.14
CA LEU A 90 -1.49 0.93 -17.55
C LEU A 90 -2.82 0.93 -18.32
N ILE A 91 -2.89 1.74 -19.36
CA ILE A 91 -4.08 1.89 -20.20
C ILE A 91 -3.76 1.42 -21.63
N ILE A 92 -4.69 0.64 -22.22
CA ILE A 92 -4.62 0.22 -23.63
C ILE A 92 -5.50 1.12 -24.50
N VAL A 93 -6.61 1.60 -23.94
CA VAL A 93 -7.58 2.49 -24.59
C VAL A 93 -7.75 3.75 -23.78
N ASP A 94 -8.13 4.83 -24.43
CA ASP A 94 -8.42 6.09 -23.73
C ASP A 94 -9.64 5.90 -22.82
N THR A 95 -9.38 6.01 -21.51
CA THR A 95 -10.40 5.78 -20.47
C THR A 95 -11.57 6.74 -20.59
N ALA A 96 -11.33 7.97 -21.08
CA ALA A 96 -12.37 8.98 -21.18
C ALA A 96 -13.34 8.73 -22.34
N THR A 97 -12.85 8.15 -23.45
CA THR A 97 -13.62 7.97 -24.67
C THR A 97 -14.23 6.58 -24.79
N TYR A 98 -13.56 5.56 -24.32
CA TYR A 98 -14.02 4.17 -24.43
C TYR A 98 -15.02 3.79 -23.33
N TRP A 99 -14.73 4.18 -22.08
CA TRP A 99 -15.57 3.83 -20.94
C TRP A 99 -16.64 4.88 -20.66
N THR A 100 -17.85 4.43 -20.38
CA THR A 100 -18.91 5.31 -19.89
C THR A 100 -18.57 5.84 -18.50
N SER A 101 -19.30 6.85 -18.02
CA SER A 101 -19.15 7.34 -16.65
C SER A 101 -19.30 6.23 -15.61
N ALA A 102 -20.17 5.24 -15.86
CA ALA A 102 -20.31 4.06 -15.00
C ALA A 102 -19.05 3.20 -15.03
N GLY A 103 -18.47 2.91 -16.19
CA GLY A 103 -17.21 2.18 -16.33
C GLY A 103 -16.05 2.89 -15.64
N GLN A 104 -15.95 4.21 -15.77
CA GLN A 104 -14.92 5.02 -15.10
C GLN A 104 -15.05 4.97 -13.57
N VAL A 105 -16.28 5.01 -13.03
CA VAL A 105 -16.50 4.85 -11.58
C VAL A 105 -16.10 3.46 -11.10
N ILE A 106 -16.37 2.41 -11.89
CA ILE A 106 -15.94 1.05 -11.55
C ILE A 106 -14.42 0.96 -11.49
N ILE A 107 -13.71 1.52 -12.49
CA ILE A 107 -12.24 1.57 -12.51
C ILE A 107 -11.68 2.32 -11.31
N LEU A 108 -12.34 3.40 -10.89
CA LEU A 108 -11.93 4.20 -9.72
C LEU A 108 -12.13 3.43 -8.42
N LEU A 109 -13.14 2.57 -8.32
CA LEU A 109 -13.46 1.79 -7.12
C LEU A 109 -12.61 0.51 -6.99
N LEU A 110 -12.03 0.01 -8.09
CA LEU A 110 -11.16 -1.17 -8.10
C LEU A 110 -9.79 -0.86 -7.54
#